data_0a549ad8466bba1bddbc4f6f6bb1eb99
#
_entry.id   0a549ad8466bba1bddbc4f6f6bb1eb99
#
_cell.length_a   1.000
_cell.length_b   1.000
_cell.length_c   1.000
_cell.angle_alpha   90.00
_cell.angle_beta   90.00
_cell.angle_gamma   90.00
#
_symmetry.space_group_name_H-M   'P 1'
#
loop_
_entity.id
_entity.type
_entity.pdbx_description
1 polymer ?
#
loop_
_entity_poly.entity_id
_entity_poly.type
_entity_poly.pdbx_seq_one_letter_code
_entity_poly.pdbx_strand_id
1 'polypeptide(L)'
;LPTWYEVRVNEKGYLGRRGGVDLMVAMNPQTWAQDVRELEPGGYLFYDSSKPLPKSRFRDDVNVIGVPLTEICNTTYTDVRQRQLFKNIIYVGALAALLDMDVPEIEKLFGEQYKGKEKLLGANVKALKLGYDYAKEHLQCPLGIRVRRANNVGDKIFIEGNNAAALGCVYGGATVCAWYPITPSSSLAEAFIRHCQKLRVDPVSGKNRFGIIQAEDELASIGMVVGAGWNGARAFTATSGPGISLMTEFIGLAYFAEIPATIINVQRGGPATGMPTRTQQADVTACAYAGHGDSKHVLLFPEDPKECFEMSAQSLDLADRLQTPVFVMTDLDIGMNQRLCDPLQWDDKYQMDRGKVMDFDALESGKDFGRYLDVDGDGIPYRTYPGTHPTKGAYFTRGTTKDRYARYSEEGPVYVDNMQRLLKKFETAKRLVPVAIARPAKQPTKVGVLYYGSTAPAMTEALDAFDAQGMNVDALRVRGFPFGEEVVEFLEDHEQVFVVPQNRDAQSPSLIMNEAAIDGSKLIPILHYDGTPITARFIIREIAEKVAILKVTPIRKVAN
;
A
#
# COMPACT_ATOMS: atom_id res chain seq x y z
N LEU A 1 9.17 9.90 18.57
CA LEU A 1 10.05 9.94 17.41
C LEU A 1 9.76 11.20 16.60
N PRO A 2 10.77 11.82 15.97
CA PRO A 2 10.55 12.93 15.05
C PRO A 2 9.69 12.50 13.87
N THR A 3 8.75 13.36 13.48
CA THR A 3 7.83 13.11 12.37
C THR A 3 7.84 14.30 11.44
N TRP A 4 7.89 14.06 10.14
CA TRP A 4 7.74 15.08 9.11
C TRP A 4 6.43 14.87 8.38
N TYR A 5 5.79 15.97 8.03
CA TYR A 5 4.65 15.99 7.13
C TYR A 5 5.08 16.72 5.86
N GLU A 6 5.14 16.00 4.76
CA GLU A 6 5.57 16.54 3.46
C GLU A 6 4.34 16.74 2.56
N VAL A 7 4.20 17.94 2.03
CA VAL A 7 3.14 18.30 1.09
C VAL A 7 3.79 18.63 -0.25
N ARG A 8 3.40 17.92 -1.30
CA ARG A 8 3.81 18.22 -2.66
C ARG A 8 2.70 18.89 -3.43
N VAL A 9 2.97 20.10 -3.92
CA VAL A 9 2.09 20.84 -4.82
C VAL A 9 2.82 21.06 -6.13
N ASN A 10 2.22 20.67 -7.26
CA ASN A 10 2.80 20.86 -8.57
C ASN A 10 1.73 20.98 -9.65
N GLU A 11 2.04 21.66 -10.73
CA GLU A 11 1.11 21.95 -11.82
C GLU A 11 0.73 20.71 -12.62
N LYS A 12 1.65 19.75 -12.79
CA LYS A 12 1.43 18.52 -13.57
C LYS A 12 0.66 17.44 -12.82
N GLY A 13 0.46 17.57 -11.49
CA GLY A 13 -0.27 16.61 -10.68
C GLY A 13 0.51 15.33 -10.35
N TYR A 14 1.83 15.34 -10.36
CA TYR A 14 2.64 14.22 -9.91
C TYR A 14 2.42 13.95 -8.42
N LEU A 15 2.20 12.70 -8.06
CA LEU A 15 1.85 12.25 -6.70
C LEU A 15 3.02 11.61 -5.94
N GLY A 16 4.10 11.27 -6.62
CA GLY A 16 5.30 10.71 -5.99
C GLY A 16 6.07 11.73 -5.17
N ARG A 17 6.86 11.28 -4.20
CA ARG A 17 7.81 12.14 -3.49
C ARG A 17 8.86 12.67 -4.47
N ARG A 18 9.17 13.98 -4.38
CA ARG A 18 10.20 14.59 -5.25
C ARG A 18 11.61 14.32 -4.74
N GLY A 19 11.80 14.35 -3.41
CA GLY A 19 13.10 14.46 -2.76
C GLY A 19 13.61 15.90 -2.72
N GLY A 20 14.13 16.32 -1.58
CA GLY A 20 14.42 17.71 -1.27
C GLY A 20 13.14 18.56 -1.12
N VAL A 21 13.22 19.71 -0.48
CA VAL A 21 12.07 20.58 -0.22
C VAL A 21 12.41 22.03 -0.59
N ASP A 22 11.41 22.76 -1.11
CA ASP A 22 11.56 24.19 -1.44
C ASP A 22 11.33 25.10 -0.24
N LEU A 23 10.50 24.65 0.71
CA LEU A 23 10.26 25.33 1.98
C LEU A 23 10.18 24.30 3.11
N MET A 24 11.03 24.48 4.12
CA MET A 24 11.08 23.68 5.34
C MET A 24 10.58 24.48 6.53
N VAL A 25 9.63 23.92 7.30
CA VAL A 25 9.18 24.45 8.57
C VAL A 25 9.86 23.69 9.71
N ALA A 26 11.01 24.17 10.16
CA ALA A 26 11.86 23.53 11.15
C ALA A 26 11.42 23.92 12.57
N MET A 27 10.51 23.15 13.16
CA MET A 27 9.97 23.41 14.49
C MET A 27 10.63 22.60 15.60
N ASN A 28 11.30 21.49 15.25
CA ASN A 28 11.91 20.60 16.23
C ASN A 28 13.44 20.76 16.28
N PRO A 29 14.02 21.21 17.41
CA PRO A 29 15.46 21.36 17.51
C PRO A 29 16.27 20.06 17.31
N GLN A 30 15.65 18.89 17.55
CA GLN A 30 16.32 17.60 17.40
C GLN A 30 16.54 17.22 15.92
N THR A 31 15.69 17.71 15.02
CA THR A 31 15.78 17.41 13.58
C THR A 31 16.49 18.49 12.78
N TRP A 32 16.87 19.60 13.41
CA TRP A 32 17.39 20.79 12.75
C TRP A 32 18.45 20.51 11.67
N ALA A 33 19.42 19.66 11.97
CA ALA A 33 20.53 19.37 11.04
C ALA A 33 20.03 18.63 9.79
N GLN A 34 19.03 17.76 9.94
CA GLN A 34 18.39 17.08 8.83
C GLN A 34 17.49 18.04 8.05
N ASP A 35 16.67 18.84 8.74
CA ASP A 35 15.76 19.79 8.11
C ASP A 35 16.52 20.78 7.21
N VAL A 36 17.64 21.31 7.69
CA VAL A 36 18.50 22.22 6.92
C VAL A 36 19.16 21.51 5.71
N ARG A 37 19.56 20.25 5.88
CA ARG A 37 20.21 19.48 4.81
C ARG A 37 19.27 19.15 3.67
N GLU A 38 17.99 18.88 3.94
CA GLU A 38 17.01 18.49 2.93
C GLU A 38 16.50 19.65 2.08
N LEU A 39 16.79 20.89 2.45
CA LEU A 39 16.43 22.06 1.66
C LEU A 39 17.19 22.08 0.32
N GLU A 40 16.45 22.38 -0.74
CA GLU A 40 17.05 22.67 -2.05
C GLU A 40 17.84 24.01 -1.99
N PRO A 41 18.92 24.16 -2.76
CA PRO A 41 19.60 25.46 -2.91
C PRO A 41 18.61 26.55 -3.35
N GLY A 42 18.67 27.71 -2.69
CA GLY A 42 17.71 28.80 -2.90
C GLY A 42 16.37 28.61 -2.20
N GLY A 43 16.15 27.49 -1.52
CA GLY A 43 14.94 27.19 -0.76
C GLY A 43 14.78 28.06 0.51
N TYR A 44 13.66 27.91 1.18
CA TYR A 44 13.27 28.72 2.33
C TYR A 44 13.23 27.91 3.62
N LEU A 45 13.94 28.36 4.64
CA LEU A 45 13.95 27.79 5.98
C LEU A 45 13.13 28.64 6.93
N PHE A 46 11.93 28.18 7.28
CA PHE A 46 11.08 28.82 8.27
C PHE A 46 11.35 28.23 9.67
N TYR A 47 11.53 29.06 10.69
CA TYR A 47 11.78 28.62 12.07
C TYR A 47 11.23 29.59 13.11
N ASP A 48 11.10 29.11 14.36
CA ASP A 48 10.72 29.96 15.52
C ASP A 48 11.91 30.76 16.01
N SER A 49 11.94 32.05 15.69
CA SER A 49 13.05 32.97 16.01
C SER A 49 12.97 33.55 17.44
N SER A 50 12.03 33.13 18.28
CA SER A 50 11.95 33.58 19.70
C SER A 50 13.23 33.26 20.48
N LYS A 51 14.01 32.27 20.04
CA LYS A 51 15.36 31.99 20.51
C LYS A 51 16.31 32.10 19.32
N PRO A 52 17.09 33.16 19.22
CA PRO A 52 18.04 33.35 18.13
C PRO A 52 19.02 32.19 18.03
N LEU A 53 19.27 31.73 16.82
CA LEU A 53 20.24 30.68 16.52
C LEU A 53 21.53 31.32 15.95
N PRO A 54 22.73 30.75 16.24
CA PRO A 54 23.98 31.27 15.70
C PRO A 54 24.06 31.01 14.16
N LYS A 55 24.76 31.90 13.45
CA LYS A 55 24.91 31.81 11.97
C LYS A 55 25.40 30.46 11.48
N SER A 56 26.24 29.77 12.25
CA SER A 56 26.75 28.42 11.94
C SER A 56 25.68 27.32 11.87
N ARG A 57 24.45 27.61 12.28
CA ARG A 57 23.30 26.70 12.15
C ARG A 57 22.58 26.79 10.81
N PHE A 58 22.92 27.78 10.00
CA PHE A 58 22.28 28.04 8.71
C PHE A 58 23.25 27.74 7.56
N ARG A 59 22.69 27.45 6.39
CA ARG A 59 23.41 27.35 5.13
C ARG A 59 23.36 28.70 4.42
N ASP A 60 24.44 29.05 3.71
CA ASP A 60 24.55 30.35 3.00
C ASP A 60 23.73 30.36 1.69
N ASP A 61 23.34 29.20 1.19
CA ASP A 61 22.60 29.01 -0.05
C ASP A 61 21.08 28.87 0.13
N VAL A 62 20.54 29.19 1.34
CA VAL A 62 19.11 29.14 1.65
C VAL A 62 18.60 30.46 2.20
N ASN A 63 17.33 30.75 2.00
CA ASN A 63 16.67 31.93 2.53
C ASN A 63 16.09 31.64 3.92
N VAL A 64 16.54 32.34 4.95
CA VAL A 64 16.12 32.12 6.33
C VAL A 64 14.99 33.04 6.70
N ILE A 65 13.88 32.49 7.22
CA ILE A 65 12.67 33.19 7.65
C ILE A 65 12.43 32.91 9.13
N GLY A 66 12.67 33.90 9.98
CA GLY A 66 12.42 33.81 11.42
C GLY A 66 11.10 34.47 11.79
N VAL A 67 10.22 33.72 12.43
CA VAL A 67 8.99 34.24 13.05
C VAL A 67 9.02 33.93 14.55
N PRO A 68 8.87 34.93 15.46
CA PRO A 68 8.98 34.68 16.89
C PRO A 68 7.69 34.05 17.46
N LEU A 69 7.37 32.84 17.02
CA LEU A 69 6.11 32.14 17.29
C LEU A 69 5.84 31.97 18.79
N THR A 70 6.86 31.58 19.55
CA THR A 70 6.74 31.38 21.00
C THR A 70 6.50 32.71 21.72
N GLU A 71 7.14 33.79 21.29
CA GLU A 71 6.94 35.12 21.84
C GLU A 71 5.53 35.65 21.55
N ILE A 72 5.05 35.52 20.29
CA ILE A 72 3.68 35.88 19.91
C ILE A 72 2.66 35.09 20.75
N CYS A 73 2.88 33.81 20.99
CA CYS A 73 2.01 33.01 21.84
C CYS A 73 2.04 33.47 23.29
N ASN A 74 3.21 33.78 23.86
CA ASN A 74 3.38 34.19 25.24
C ASN A 74 2.75 35.54 25.55
N THR A 75 2.79 36.46 24.59
CA THR A 75 2.17 37.81 24.74
C THR A 75 0.67 37.78 24.51
N THR A 76 0.15 36.86 23.70
CA THR A 76 -1.27 36.81 23.33
C THR A 76 -2.11 35.93 24.25
N TYR A 77 -1.56 34.80 24.72
CA TYR A 77 -2.30 33.81 25.49
C TYR A 77 -1.75 33.64 26.89
N THR A 78 -2.63 33.64 27.89
CA THR A 78 -2.26 33.39 29.29
C THR A 78 -2.17 31.90 29.63
N ASP A 79 -3.00 31.08 29.00
CA ASP A 79 -3.08 29.63 29.21
C ASP A 79 -1.97 28.89 28.45
N VAL A 80 -1.19 28.07 29.18
CA VAL A 80 -0.05 27.33 28.63
C VAL A 80 -0.47 26.32 27.52
N ARG A 81 -1.65 25.70 27.69
CA ARG A 81 -2.17 24.73 26.71
C ARG A 81 -2.57 25.42 25.40
N GLN A 82 -3.17 26.62 25.52
CA GLN A 82 -3.49 27.44 24.35
C GLN A 82 -2.21 27.89 23.62
N ARG A 83 -1.15 28.26 24.30
CA ARG A 83 0.14 28.60 23.67
C ARG A 83 0.68 27.46 22.80
N GLN A 84 0.62 26.23 23.29
CA GLN A 84 1.09 25.07 22.54
C GLN A 84 0.22 24.78 21.31
N LEU A 85 -1.11 24.86 21.45
CA LEU A 85 -2.05 24.55 20.36
C LEU A 85 -2.01 25.62 19.26
N PHE A 86 -2.08 26.90 19.64
CA PHE A 86 -2.18 27.98 18.66
C PHE A 86 -0.87 28.35 18.00
N LYS A 87 0.28 27.96 18.53
CA LYS A 87 1.56 28.12 17.87
C LYS A 87 1.56 27.51 16.46
N ASN A 88 0.93 26.34 16.31
CA ASN A 88 0.81 25.68 15.02
C ASN A 88 -0.12 26.45 14.05
N ILE A 89 -1.18 27.05 14.56
CA ILE A 89 -2.10 27.85 13.72
C ILE A 89 -1.47 29.18 13.31
N ILE A 90 -0.69 29.79 14.18
CA ILE A 90 0.04 31.04 13.90
C ILE A 90 1.05 30.82 12.77
N TYR A 91 1.83 29.73 12.77
CA TYR A 91 2.75 29.49 11.66
C TYR A 91 2.02 29.21 10.34
N VAL A 92 0.85 28.54 10.38
CA VAL A 92 0.01 28.36 9.17
C VAL A 92 -0.44 29.72 8.62
N GLY A 93 -0.82 30.66 9.48
CA GLY A 93 -1.14 32.04 9.10
C GLY A 93 0.03 32.74 8.42
N ALA A 94 1.22 32.64 9.02
CA ALA A 94 2.43 33.20 8.42
C ALA A 94 2.75 32.56 7.05
N LEU A 95 2.64 31.24 6.91
CA LEU A 95 2.79 30.54 5.64
C LEU A 95 1.76 31.00 4.60
N ALA A 96 0.51 31.24 5.01
CA ALA A 96 -0.53 31.72 4.11
C ALA A 96 -0.15 33.09 3.48
N ALA A 97 0.43 34.00 4.26
CA ALA A 97 0.94 35.26 3.75
C ALA A 97 2.19 35.10 2.86
N LEU A 98 3.13 34.25 3.28
CA LEU A 98 4.39 33.98 2.57
C LEU A 98 4.16 33.30 1.21
N LEU A 99 3.22 32.36 1.14
CA LEU A 99 2.93 31.54 -0.04
C LEU A 99 1.75 32.04 -0.89
N ASP A 100 1.17 33.20 -0.54
CA ASP A 100 0.01 33.80 -1.22
C ASP A 100 -1.20 32.84 -1.26
N MET A 101 -1.45 32.15 -0.15
CA MET A 101 -2.54 31.20 -0.04
C MET A 101 -3.90 31.90 0.16
N ASP A 102 -4.97 31.27 -0.28
CA ASP A 102 -6.34 31.73 -0.15
C ASP A 102 -6.84 31.56 1.29
N VAL A 103 -6.73 32.62 2.12
CA VAL A 103 -7.13 32.60 3.55
C VAL A 103 -8.61 32.25 3.74
N PRO A 104 -9.59 32.76 2.95
CA PRO A 104 -10.98 32.32 3.03
C PRO A 104 -11.19 30.80 2.94
N GLU A 105 -10.41 30.07 2.14
CA GLU A 105 -10.51 28.60 2.09
C GLU A 105 -10.01 27.96 3.39
N ILE A 106 -8.97 28.49 4.03
CA ILE A 106 -8.50 28.00 5.33
C ILE A 106 -9.56 28.24 6.41
N GLU A 107 -10.19 29.43 6.40
CA GLU A 107 -11.28 29.76 7.34
C GLU A 107 -12.50 28.86 7.13
N LYS A 108 -12.83 28.52 5.87
CA LYS A 108 -13.91 27.59 5.53
C LYS A 108 -13.62 26.18 6.05
N LEU A 109 -12.40 25.67 5.87
CA LEU A 109 -11.96 24.37 6.43
C LEU A 109 -12.09 24.35 7.96
N PHE A 110 -11.73 25.44 8.65
CA PHE A 110 -11.95 25.54 10.09
C PHE A 110 -13.45 25.50 10.42
N GLY A 111 -14.31 26.18 9.64
CA GLY A 111 -15.75 26.14 9.81
C GLY A 111 -16.33 24.72 9.71
N GLU A 112 -15.85 23.93 8.76
CA GLU A 112 -16.22 22.52 8.61
C GLU A 112 -15.72 21.65 9.78
N GLN A 113 -14.45 21.81 10.14
CA GLN A 113 -13.81 21.03 11.21
C GLN A 113 -14.39 21.33 12.61
N TYR A 114 -14.72 22.57 12.89
CA TYR A 114 -15.23 23.02 14.19
C TYR A 114 -16.73 23.30 14.20
N LYS A 115 -17.48 22.68 13.27
CA LYS A 115 -18.94 22.81 13.19
C LYS A 115 -19.60 22.57 14.56
N GLY A 116 -20.39 23.53 15.02
CA GLY A 116 -21.04 23.49 16.34
C GLY A 116 -20.13 23.81 17.53
N LYS A 117 -18.88 24.29 17.30
CA LYS A 117 -17.92 24.68 18.34
C LYS A 117 -17.39 26.10 18.09
N GLU A 118 -18.28 27.07 18.07
CA GLU A 118 -18.01 28.47 17.69
C GLU A 118 -16.82 29.13 18.43
N LYS A 119 -16.64 28.82 19.73
CA LYS A 119 -15.51 29.36 20.51
C LYS A 119 -14.16 28.84 19.96
N LEU A 120 -14.09 27.56 19.53
CA LEU A 120 -12.87 26.99 18.95
C LEU A 120 -12.62 27.55 17.55
N LEU A 121 -13.67 27.70 16.75
CA LEU A 121 -13.58 28.33 15.43
C LEU A 121 -12.99 29.74 15.55
N GLY A 122 -13.61 30.59 16.34
CA GLY A 122 -13.16 31.99 16.53
C GLY A 122 -11.72 32.07 17.04
N ALA A 123 -11.32 31.20 17.97
CA ALA A 123 -9.95 31.17 18.49
C ALA A 123 -8.91 30.76 17.42
N ASN A 124 -9.23 29.79 16.58
CA ASN A 124 -8.34 29.35 15.47
C ASN A 124 -8.23 30.42 14.37
N VAL A 125 -9.34 31.05 13.98
CA VAL A 125 -9.33 32.16 13.00
C VAL A 125 -8.50 33.34 13.55
N LYS A 126 -8.63 33.66 14.83
CA LYS A 126 -7.79 34.71 15.47
C LYS A 126 -6.31 34.35 15.42
N ALA A 127 -5.96 33.10 15.73
CA ALA A 127 -4.56 32.65 15.70
C ALA A 127 -3.99 32.68 14.28
N LEU A 128 -4.79 32.25 13.27
CA LEU A 128 -4.42 32.33 11.86
C LEU A 128 -4.08 33.77 11.45
N LYS A 129 -4.96 34.74 11.82
CA LYS A 129 -4.76 36.15 11.49
C LYS A 129 -3.53 36.72 12.16
N LEU A 130 -3.23 36.36 13.41
CA LEU A 130 -2.01 36.82 14.09
C LEU A 130 -0.74 36.47 13.30
N GLY A 131 -0.66 35.24 12.78
CA GLY A 131 0.48 34.82 11.97
C GLY A 131 0.52 35.50 10.59
N TYR A 132 -0.63 35.64 9.95
CA TYR A 132 -0.76 36.30 8.67
C TYR A 132 -0.36 37.78 8.73
N ASP A 133 -0.91 38.52 9.70
CA ASP A 133 -0.65 39.95 9.89
C ASP A 133 0.82 40.19 10.26
N TYR A 134 1.40 39.39 11.15
CA TYR A 134 2.82 39.45 11.48
C TYR A 134 3.70 39.30 10.24
N ALA A 135 3.41 38.28 9.39
CA ALA A 135 4.22 38.07 8.21
C ALA A 135 4.08 39.23 7.21
N LYS A 136 2.88 39.77 7.00
CA LYS A 136 2.65 40.94 6.13
C LYS A 136 3.35 42.21 6.61
N GLU A 137 3.46 42.39 7.90
CA GLU A 137 4.05 43.59 8.52
C GLU A 137 5.57 43.52 8.59
N HIS A 138 6.15 42.33 8.82
CA HIS A 138 7.56 42.17 9.17
C HIS A 138 8.40 41.39 8.14
N LEU A 139 7.77 40.72 7.19
CA LEU A 139 8.46 39.85 6.25
C LEU A 139 8.17 40.26 4.80
N GLN A 140 9.06 39.84 3.90
CA GLN A 140 8.81 39.97 2.47
C GLN A 140 7.72 38.97 2.04
N CYS A 141 6.54 39.46 1.76
CA CYS A 141 5.40 38.67 1.30
C CYS A 141 4.84 39.21 -0.02
N PRO A 142 4.52 38.33 -0.98
CA PRO A 142 4.78 36.88 -0.97
C PRO A 142 6.23 36.55 -1.32
N LEU A 143 6.64 35.29 -1.09
CA LEU A 143 7.93 34.73 -1.52
C LEU A 143 8.00 34.54 -3.04
N GLY A 144 9.14 34.08 -3.55
CA GLY A 144 9.30 33.66 -4.95
C GLY A 144 8.48 32.44 -5.33
N ILE A 145 8.16 31.56 -4.34
CA ILE A 145 7.27 30.42 -4.51
C ILE A 145 5.86 30.74 -4.01
N ARG A 146 4.83 30.17 -4.64
CA ARG A 146 3.42 30.44 -4.32
C ARG A 146 2.56 29.21 -4.46
N VAL A 147 1.49 29.15 -3.67
CA VAL A 147 0.44 28.15 -3.79
C VAL A 147 -0.81 28.82 -4.32
N ARG A 148 -1.22 28.47 -5.54
CA ARG A 148 -2.37 29.07 -6.21
C ARG A 148 -3.41 28.00 -6.53
N ARG A 149 -4.67 28.39 -6.48
CA ARG A 149 -5.77 27.54 -6.92
C ARG A 149 -5.65 27.29 -8.43
N ALA A 150 -5.51 26.01 -8.82
CA ALA A 150 -5.50 25.60 -10.23
C ALA A 150 -6.84 25.04 -10.70
N ASN A 151 -7.70 24.58 -9.79
CA ASN A 151 -8.98 23.92 -10.08
C ASN A 151 -8.85 22.67 -10.98
N ASN A 152 -7.70 21.99 -10.94
CA ASN A 152 -7.40 20.83 -11.78
C ASN A 152 -7.62 19.49 -11.06
N VAL A 153 -8.11 19.52 -9.82
CA VAL A 153 -8.35 18.30 -9.03
C VAL A 153 -9.57 17.54 -9.54
N GLY A 154 -10.58 18.28 -10.11
CA GLY A 154 -11.82 17.68 -10.56
C GLY A 154 -12.61 17.10 -9.40
N ASP A 155 -13.14 15.90 -9.60
CA ASP A 155 -13.89 15.12 -8.62
C ASP A 155 -13.03 14.13 -7.80
N LYS A 156 -11.71 14.20 -7.96
CA LYS A 156 -10.78 13.34 -7.19
C LYS A 156 -10.99 13.49 -5.69
N ILE A 157 -10.84 12.38 -5.00
CA ILE A 157 -10.91 12.31 -3.53
C ILE A 157 -9.51 12.26 -2.92
N PHE A 158 -9.42 12.65 -1.65
CA PHE A 158 -8.18 12.66 -0.89
C PHE A 158 -8.31 11.65 0.26
N ILE A 159 -7.63 10.51 0.19
CA ILE A 159 -7.81 9.38 1.09
C ILE A 159 -6.50 8.60 1.28
N GLU A 160 -6.37 7.92 2.42
CA GLU A 160 -5.30 6.98 2.71
C GLU A 160 -5.59 5.59 2.14
N GLY A 161 -4.56 4.87 1.69
CA GLY A 161 -4.72 3.50 1.19
C GLY A 161 -5.32 2.54 2.20
N ASN A 162 -4.95 2.63 3.48
CA ASN A 162 -5.53 1.80 4.55
C ASN A 162 -7.04 2.02 4.71
N ASN A 163 -7.49 3.27 4.62
CA ASN A 163 -8.91 3.59 4.70
C ASN A 163 -9.67 3.06 3.48
N ALA A 164 -9.11 3.21 2.29
CA ALA A 164 -9.69 2.69 1.05
C ALA A 164 -9.73 1.15 1.04
N ALA A 165 -8.66 0.47 1.46
CA ALA A 165 -8.61 -0.99 1.59
C ALA A 165 -9.66 -1.52 2.56
N ALA A 166 -9.81 -0.86 3.71
CA ALA A 166 -10.85 -1.22 4.69
C ALA A 166 -12.26 -1.12 4.10
N LEU A 167 -12.52 -0.06 3.33
CA LEU A 167 -13.80 0.11 2.64
C LEU A 167 -13.97 -0.96 1.56
N GLY A 168 -12.91 -1.30 0.81
CA GLY A 168 -12.90 -2.41 -0.14
C GLY A 168 -13.27 -3.75 0.50
N CYS A 169 -12.74 -4.04 1.69
CA CYS A 169 -13.14 -5.23 2.46
C CYS A 169 -14.63 -5.22 2.81
N VAL A 170 -15.19 -4.06 3.20
CA VAL A 170 -16.63 -3.94 3.48
C VAL A 170 -17.46 -4.24 2.23
N TYR A 171 -17.15 -3.59 1.11
CA TYR A 171 -17.88 -3.78 -0.15
C TYR A 171 -17.68 -5.18 -0.73
N GLY A 172 -16.48 -5.75 -0.64
CA GLY A 172 -16.19 -7.14 -1.00
C GLY A 172 -16.86 -8.17 -0.09
N GLY A 173 -17.64 -7.76 0.91
CA GLY A 173 -18.46 -8.65 1.73
C GLY A 173 -17.75 -9.26 2.95
N ALA A 174 -16.60 -8.74 3.38
CA ALA A 174 -15.96 -9.17 4.62
C ALA A 174 -16.87 -8.90 5.82
N THR A 175 -17.11 -9.93 6.61
CA THR A 175 -17.89 -9.84 7.86
C THR A 175 -17.06 -10.09 9.10
N VAL A 176 -15.86 -10.64 8.95
CA VAL A 176 -14.94 -10.93 10.06
C VAL A 176 -13.59 -10.27 9.80
N CYS A 177 -13.12 -9.51 10.79
CA CYS A 177 -11.76 -9.02 10.88
C CYS A 177 -11.15 -9.44 12.21
N ALA A 178 -10.12 -10.26 12.17
CA ALA A 178 -9.32 -10.56 13.37
C ALA A 178 -7.91 -10.00 13.16
N TRP A 179 -7.44 -9.18 14.09
CA TRP A 179 -6.22 -8.41 13.91
C TRP A 179 -5.45 -8.19 15.22
N TYR A 180 -4.20 -7.88 15.11
CA TYR A 180 -3.34 -7.46 16.23
C TYR A 180 -2.70 -6.10 15.89
N PRO A 181 -2.63 -5.15 16.85
CA PRO A 181 -2.10 -3.82 16.59
C PRO A 181 -0.63 -3.83 16.18
N ILE A 182 -0.35 -3.41 14.96
CA ILE A 182 1.00 -3.22 14.44
C ILE A 182 1.04 -2.05 13.45
N THR A 183 2.01 -1.15 13.59
CA THR A 183 2.26 -0.09 12.61
C THR A 183 2.83 -0.71 11.33
N PRO A 184 2.35 -0.34 10.12
CA PRO A 184 1.37 0.70 9.81
C PRO A 184 -0.07 0.20 9.59
N SER A 185 -0.39 -1.07 9.87
CA SER A 185 -1.67 -1.68 9.50
C SER A 185 -2.84 -1.36 10.44
N SER A 186 -2.59 -0.89 11.66
CA SER A 186 -3.65 -0.65 12.67
C SER A 186 -4.75 0.29 12.17
N SER A 187 -4.39 1.34 11.43
CA SER A 187 -5.36 2.30 10.90
C SER A 187 -6.34 1.67 9.89
N LEU A 188 -5.96 0.57 9.22
CA LEU A 188 -6.84 -0.19 8.35
C LEU A 188 -7.94 -0.89 9.16
N ALA A 189 -7.57 -1.62 10.21
CA ALA A 189 -8.54 -2.28 11.09
C ALA A 189 -9.48 -1.27 11.77
N GLU A 190 -8.94 -0.16 12.25
CA GLU A 190 -9.73 0.95 12.81
C GLU A 190 -10.68 1.59 11.78
N ALA A 191 -10.25 1.74 10.53
CA ALA A 191 -11.12 2.20 9.45
C ALA A 191 -12.24 1.19 9.17
N PHE A 192 -11.94 -0.11 9.14
CA PHE A 192 -12.94 -1.16 8.96
C PHE A 192 -13.99 -1.13 10.08
N ILE A 193 -13.58 -0.93 11.34
CA ILE A 193 -14.51 -0.74 12.47
C ILE A 193 -15.48 0.41 12.18
N ARG A 194 -14.94 1.61 11.82
CA ARG A 194 -15.76 2.79 11.53
C ARG A 194 -16.74 2.56 10.37
N HIS A 195 -16.27 1.93 9.30
CA HIS A 195 -17.13 1.62 8.15
C HIS A 195 -18.21 0.59 8.48
N CYS A 196 -17.90 -0.48 9.22
CA CYS A 196 -18.87 -1.46 9.63
C CYS A 196 -19.94 -0.89 10.58
N GLN A 197 -19.55 -0.04 11.53
CA GLN A 197 -20.48 0.65 12.40
C GLN A 197 -21.48 1.54 11.63
N LYS A 198 -21.05 2.11 10.52
CA LYS A 198 -21.88 2.96 9.66
C LYS A 198 -22.74 2.17 8.68
N LEU A 199 -22.21 1.07 8.12
CA LEU A 199 -22.79 0.42 6.94
C LEU A 199 -23.34 -0.99 7.23
N ARG A 200 -22.97 -1.63 8.36
CA ARG A 200 -23.24 -3.02 8.65
C ARG A 200 -23.97 -3.28 9.98
N VAL A 201 -24.60 -2.25 10.52
CA VAL A 201 -25.52 -2.38 11.63
C VAL A 201 -26.93 -2.53 11.06
N ASP A 202 -27.65 -3.55 11.51
CA ASP A 202 -29.02 -3.78 11.10
C ASP A 202 -29.92 -2.62 11.58
N PRO A 203 -30.58 -1.89 10.68
CA PRO A 203 -31.32 -0.67 11.04
C PRO A 203 -32.59 -0.95 11.86
N VAL A 204 -33.09 -2.19 11.85
CA VAL A 204 -34.31 -2.58 12.57
C VAL A 204 -33.98 -3.11 13.97
N SER A 205 -33.05 -4.08 14.04
CA SER A 205 -32.69 -4.74 15.29
C SER A 205 -31.54 -4.08 16.05
N GLY A 206 -30.79 -3.19 15.43
CA GLY A 206 -29.57 -2.58 15.97
C GLY A 206 -28.42 -3.58 16.12
N LYS A 207 -28.54 -4.80 15.62
CA LYS A 207 -27.50 -5.82 15.75
C LYS A 207 -26.41 -5.64 14.71
N ASN A 208 -25.18 -5.90 15.11
CA ASN A 208 -24.02 -5.92 14.21
C ASN A 208 -24.10 -7.14 13.27
N ARG A 209 -23.91 -6.90 11.98
CA ARG A 209 -23.72 -7.94 10.95
C ARG A 209 -22.23 -8.15 10.63
N PHE A 210 -21.39 -8.05 11.65
CA PHE A 210 -19.93 -8.19 11.57
C PHE A 210 -19.36 -8.63 12.92
N GLY A 211 -18.19 -9.30 12.87
CA GLY A 211 -17.36 -9.63 14.03
C GLY A 211 -15.96 -9.02 13.84
N ILE A 212 -15.52 -8.19 14.78
CA ILE A 212 -14.19 -7.59 14.76
C ILE A 212 -13.52 -7.90 16.10
N ILE A 213 -12.38 -8.57 16.04
CA ILE A 213 -11.68 -9.09 17.20
C ILE A 213 -10.24 -8.61 17.18
N GLN A 214 -9.84 -7.87 18.20
CA GLN A 214 -8.43 -7.67 18.49
C GLN A 214 -7.95 -8.91 19.23
N ALA A 215 -7.09 -9.67 18.56
CA ALA A 215 -6.54 -10.91 19.10
C ALA A 215 -5.38 -10.64 20.08
N GLU A 216 -4.89 -11.70 20.71
CA GLU A 216 -3.77 -11.62 21.64
C GLU A 216 -2.44 -11.43 20.90
N ASP A 217 -2.33 -12.01 19.70
CA ASP A 217 -1.19 -11.88 18.78
C ASP A 217 -1.61 -12.10 17.31
N GLU A 218 -0.65 -12.04 16.40
CA GLU A 218 -0.88 -12.28 14.97
C GLU A 218 -1.20 -13.74 14.68
N LEU A 219 -0.64 -14.69 15.43
CA LEU A 219 -0.91 -16.11 15.27
C LEU A 219 -2.39 -16.41 15.59
N ALA A 220 -2.90 -15.87 16.70
CA ALA A 220 -4.31 -15.97 17.03
C ALA A 220 -5.20 -15.28 15.99
N SER A 221 -4.79 -14.12 15.48
CA SER A 221 -5.52 -13.38 14.45
C SER A 221 -5.75 -14.22 13.19
N ILE A 222 -4.69 -14.79 12.62
CA ILE A 222 -4.81 -15.60 11.40
C ILE A 222 -5.58 -16.90 11.67
N GLY A 223 -5.42 -17.51 12.84
CA GLY A 223 -6.19 -18.70 13.24
C GLY A 223 -7.70 -18.43 13.27
N MET A 224 -8.12 -17.27 13.78
CA MET A 224 -9.53 -16.83 13.76
C MET A 224 -10.03 -16.58 12.33
N VAL A 225 -9.22 -15.97 11.46
CA VAL A 225 -9.56 -15.75 10.04
C VAL A 225 -9.75 -17.08 9.32
N VAL A 226 -8.84 -18.03 9.50
CA VAL A 226 -8.93 -19.38 8.90
C VAL A 226 -10.17 -20.11 9.40
N GLY A 227 -10.46 -20.09 10.72
CA GLY A 227 -11.66 -20.69 11.28
C GLY A 227 -12.95 -20.07 10.75
N ALA A 228 -13.00 -18.74 10.59
CA ALA A 228 -14.13 -18.03 10.01
C ALA A 228 -14.31 -18.38 8.52
N GLY A 229 -13.24 -18.42 7.74
CA GLY A 229 -13.25 -18.80 6.33
C GLY A 229 -13.71 -20.25 6.11
N TRP A 230 -13.31 -21.16 6.97
CA TRP A 230 -13.77 -22.54 6.93
C TRP A 230 -15.29 -22.65 7.13
N ASN A 231 -15.85 -21.82 7.98
CA ASN A 231 -17.30 -21.73 8.21
C ASN A 231 -18.07 -20.94 7.15
N GLY A 232 -17.38 -20.41 6.14
CA GLY A 232 -18.00 -19.68 5.03
C GLY A 232 -18.11 -18.16 5.23
N ALA A 233 -17.54 -17.60 6.29
CA ALA A 233 -17.43 -16.15 6.41
C ALA A 233 -16.32 -15.62 5.51
N ARG A 234 -16.52 -14.44 4.91
CA ARG A 234 -15.41 -13.67 4.31
C ARG A 234 -14.65 -12.98 5.43
N ALA A 235 -13.43 -13.40 5.64
CA ALA A 235 -12.61 -12.97 6.76
C ALA A 235 -11.23 -12.48 6.30
N PHE A 236 -10.71 -11.49 7.01
CA PHE A 236 -9.37 -10.97 6.73
C PHE A 236 -8.64 -10.57 8.00
N THR A 237 -7.32 -10.45 7.87
CA THR A 237 -6.44 -9.79 8.84
C THR A 237 -5.59 -8.73 8.15
N ALA A 238 -5.17 -7.71 8.89
CA ALA A 238 -4.22 -6.71 8.45
C ALA A 238 -3.01 -6.73 9.38
N THR A 239 -1.81 -6.79 8.78
CA THR A 239 -0.56 -6.90 9.52
C THR A 239 0.60 -6.23 8.78
N SER A 240 1.83 -6.48 9.22
CA SER A 240 3.10 -6.07 8.61
C SER A 240 4.09 -7.23 8.67
N GLY A 241 5.27 -7.09 8.09
CA GLY A 241 6.28 -8.15 7.98
C GLY A 241 6.52 -9.00 9.22
N PRO A 242 6.69 -8.43 10.44
CA PRO A 242 6.85 -9.23 11.64
C PRO A 242 5.66 -10.17 11.92
N GLY A 243 4.43 -9.69 11.68
CA GLY A 243 3.24 -10.51 11.85
C GLY A 243 3.12 -11.59 10.77
N ILE A 244 3.53 -11.33 9.52
CA ILE A 244 3.62 -12.37 8.48
C ILE A 244 4.52 -13.52 8.97
N SER A 245 5.66 -13.22 9.56
CA SER A 245 6.57 -14.25 10.10
C SER A 245 5.88 -15.13 11.16
N LEU A 246 5.07 -14.55 12.04
CA LEU A 246 4.33 -15.30 13.07
C LEU A 246 3.16 -16.10 12.49
N MET A 247 2.55 -15.62 11.41
CA MET A 247 1.38 -16.23 10.78
C MET A 247 1.71 -17.44 9.90
N THR A 248 2.97 -17.69 9.56
CA THR A 248 3.38 -18.67 8.53
C THR A 248 2.83 -20.07 8.74
N GLU A 249 2.71 -20.54 9.98
CA GLU A 249 2.15 -21.87 10.30
C GLU A 249 0.68 -21.98 9.87
N PHE A 250 -0.17 -21.05 10.27
CA PHE A 250 -1.58 -21.05 9.87
C PHE A 250 -1.79 -20.71 8.39
N ILE A 251 -0.93 -19.92 7.78
CA ILE A 251 -0.95 -19.66 6.32
C ILE A 251 -0.67 -20.97 5.58
N GLY A 252 0.33 -21.74 6.01
CA GLY A 252 0.62 -23.07 5.46
C GLY A 252 -0.54 -24.05 5.66
N LEU A 253 -1.19 -24.05 6.84
CA LEU A 253 -2.40 -24.82 7.08
C LEU A 253 -3.53 -24.42 6.11
N ALA A 254 -3.81 -23.13 5.98
CA ALA A 254 -4.87 -22.63 5.10
C ALA A 254 -4.60 -22.98 3.63
N TYR A 255 -3.34 -22.91 3.18
CA TYR A 255 -2.93 -23.34 1.84
C TYR A 255 -3.20 -24.83 1.62
N PHE A 256 -2.73 -25.70 2.52
CA PHE A 256 -2.80 -27.15 2.33
C PHE A 256 -4.20 -27.72 2.62
N ALA A 257 -4.95 -27.14 3.55
CA ALA A 257 -6.36 -27.49 3.83
C ALA A 257 -7.35 -26.80 2.87
N GLU A 258 -6.86 -25.86 2.06
CA GLU A 258 -7.61 -25.09 1.06
C GLU A 258 -8.77 -24.29 1.69
N ILE A 259 -8.38 -23.40 2.59
CA ILE A 259 -9.29 -22.52 3.32
C ILE A 259 -9.05 -21.08 2.86
N PRO A 260 -10.11 -20.37 2.44
CA PRO A 260 -10.00 -18.95 2.07
C PRO A 260 -9.54 -18.09 3.24
N ALA A 261 -8.57 -17.21 2.97
CA ALA A 261 -8.15 -16.17 3.91
C ALA A 261 -7.59 -14.96 3.13
N THR A 262 -7.97 -13.76 3.50
CA THR A 262 -7.36 -12.54 2.97
C THR A 262 -6.42 -11.94 4.00
N ILE A 263 -5.20 -11.61 3.57
CA ILE A 263 -4.17 -11.03 4.42
C ILE A 263 -3.68 -9.74 3.77
N ILE A 264 -3.88 -8.61 4.44
CA ILE A 264 -3.39 -7.32 3.96
C ILE A 264 -2.08 -7.03 4.66
N ASN A 265 -0.97 -7.13 3.91
CA ASN A 265 0.36 -6.81 4.41
C ASN A 265 0.70 -5.36 4.09
N VAL A 266 0.66 -4.50 5.11
CA VAL A 266 1.12 -3.12 5.00
C VAL A 266 2.60 -3.10 5.37
N GLN A 267 3.47 -3.22 4.37
CA GLN A 267 4.89 -3.43 4.54
C GLN A 267 5.60 -2.22 5.17
N ARG A 268 6.65 -2.48 5.93
CA ARG A 268 7.52 -1.49 6.55
C ARG A 268 8.98 -1.94 6.49
N GLY A 269 9.90 -1.06 6.83
CA GLY A 269 11.33 -1.39 6.89
C GLY A 269 11.64 -2.51 7.87
N GLY A 270 12.12 -3.66 7.35
CA GLY A 270 12.67 -4.80 8.08
C GLY A 270 14.20 -4.82 8.05
N PRO A 271 14.87 -5.93 8.51
CA PRO A 271 14.31 -7.11 9.18
C PRO A 271 13.93 -6.88 10.65
N ALA A 272 13.27 -7.89 11.26
CA ALA A 272 12.73 -7.86 12.62
C ALA A 272 11.77 -6.68 12.85
N THR A 273 11.86 -5.99 13.99
CA THR A 273 11.09 -4.76 14.23
C THR A 273 11.46 -3.66 13.23
N GLY A 274 12.72 -3.62 12.81
CA GLY A 274 13.24 -2.76 11.76
C GLY A 274 12.95 -1.27 11.98
N MET A 275 12.35 -0.65 10.98
CA MET A 275 11.93 0.75 11.00
C MET A 275 10.40 0.85 10.94
N PRO A 276 9.68 0.81 12.07
CA PRO A 276 8.21 0.70 12.09
C PRO A 276 7.46 1.83 11.37
N THR A 277 8.10 2.99 11.24
CA THR A 277 7.53 4.20 10.63
C THR A 277 8.21 4.57 9.31
N ARG A 278 8.79 3.60 8.62
CA ARG A 278 9.46 3.80 7.32
C ARG A 278 8.97 2.77 6.31
N THR A 279 8.83 3.20 5.05
CA THR A 279 8.33 2.33 3.98
C THR A 279 9.42 1.42 3.43
N GLN A 280 9.01 0.24 2.98
CA GLN A 280 9.83 -0.73 2.25
C GLN A 280 8.92 -1.76 1.58
N GLN A 281 9.43 -2.49 0.58
CA GLN A 281 8.72 -3.60 -0.09
C GLN A 281 9.57 -4.87 0.05
N ALA A 282 9.85 -5.30 1.29
CA ALA A 282 10.81 -6.36 1.58
C ALA A 282 10.18 -7.70 2.00
N ASP A 283 8.87 -7.85 1.86
CA ASP A 283 8.14 -9.05 2.27
C ASP A 283 7.63 -9.87 1.08
N VAL A 284 8.00 -9.52 -0.17
CA VAL A 284 7.45 -10.14 -1.38
C VAL A 284 7.74 -11.64 -1.42
N THR A 285 9.00 -12.01 -1.26
CA THR A 285 9.40 -13.45 -1.27
C THR A 285 8.81 -14.19 -0.07
N ALA A 286 8.80 -13.57 1.11
CA ALA A 286 8.23 -14.16 2.32
C ALA A 286 6.74 -14.45 2.17
N CYS A 287 5.97 -13.54 1.51
CA CYS A 287 4.54 -13.74 1.25
C CYS A 287 4.29 -14.72 0.10
N ALA A 288 5.11 -14.68 -0.97
CA ALA A 288 4.95 -15.58 -2.12
C ALA A 288 5.07 -17.06 -1.73
N TYR A 289 5.92 -17.36 -0.74
CA TYR A 289 6.23 -18.71 -0.26
C TYR A 289 5.96 -18.91 1.25
N ALA A 290 5.01 -18.16 1.81
CA ALA A 290 4.72 -18.22 3.25
C ALA A 290 4.30 -19.63 3.69
N GLY A 291 4.89 -20.10 4.79
CA GLY A 291 4.72 -21.46 5.30
C GLY A 291 6.04 -22.23 5.31
N HIS A 292 5.93 -23.54 5.46
CA HIS A 292 7.03 -24.48 5.29
C HIS A 292 6.65 -25.53 4.23
N GLY A 293 7.62 -26.13 3.57
CA GLY A 293 7.40 -27.01 2.42
C GLY A 293 7.10 -26.23 1.14
N ASP A 294 6.46 -26.88 0.19
CA ASP A 294 6.21 -26.36 -1.15
C ASP A 294 4.87 -25.60 -1.20
N SER A 295 4.87 -24.36 -0.73
CA SER A 295 3.70 -23.48 -0.76
C SER A 295 3.90 -22.31 -1.73
N LYS A 296 2.81 -21.88 -2.39
CA LYS A 296 2.76 -20.71 -3.28
C LYS A 296 1.47 -19.93 -3.05
N HIS A 297 1.58 -18.61 -2.95
CA HIS A 297 0.44 -17.75 -2.65
C HIS A 297 0.23 -16.68 -3.70
N VAL A 298 -1.02 -16.22 -3.80
CA VAL A 298 -1.42 -15.12 -4.68
C VAL A 298 -1.12 -13.80 -3.98
N LEU A 299 -0.41 -12.90 -4.69
CA LEU A 299 -0.11 -11.55 -4.24
C LEU A 299 -0.76 -10.53 -5.17
N LEU A 300 -1.36 -9.48 -4.62
CA LEU A 300 -1.91 -8.34 -5.34
C LEU A 300 -1.15 -7.08 -4.95
N PHE A 301 -0.79 -6.24 -5.93
CA PHE A 301 0.08 -5.08 -5.75
C PHE A 301 -0.64 -3.78 -6.12
N PRO A 302 -1.46 -3.19 -5.24
CA PRO A 302 -2.09 -1.90 -5.50
C PRO A 302 -1.06 -0.76 -5.55
N GLU A 303 -1.26 0.23 -6.43
CA GLU A 303 -0.38 1.39 -6.56
C GLU A 303 -0.88 2.63 -5.81
N ASP A 304 -2.17 2.71 -5.56
CA ASP A 304 -2.84 3.88 -5.00
C ASP A 304 -4.05 3.49 -4.12
N PRO A 305 -4.72 4.45 -3.46
CA PRO A 305 -5.90 4.15 -2.66
C PRO A 305 -7.06 3.54 -3.44
N LYS A 306 -7.24 3.89 -4.72
CA LYS A 306 -8.30 3.30 -5.55
C LYS A 306 -8.06 1.80 -5.74
N GLU A 307 -6.85 1.42 -6.14
CA GLU A 307 -6.50 -0.01 -6.25
C GLU A 307 -6.48 -0.71 -4.89
N CYS A 308 -6.16 -0.02 -3.78
CA CYS A 308 -6.32 -0.59 -2.44
C CYS A 308 -7.78 -1.00 -2.17
N PHE A 309 -8.74 -0.16 -2.56
CA PHE A 309 -10.17 -0.48 -2.47
C PHE A 309 -10.55 -1.67 -3.37
N GLU A 310 -10.22 -1.58 -4.65
CA GLU A 310 -10.57 -2.59 -5.65
C GLU A 310 -9.95 -3.96 -5.36
N MET A 311 -8.64 -4.00 -5.09
CA MET A 311 -7.91 -5.25 -4.86
C MET A 311 -8.22 -5.86 -3.49
N SER A 312 -8.59 -5.08 -2.48
CA SER A 312 -9.06 -5.64 -1.20
C SER A 312 -10.42 -6.33 -1.37
N ALA A 313 -11.33 -5.79 -2.18
CA ALA A 313 -12.57 -6.47 -2.52
C ALA A 313 -12.31 -7.74 -3.36
N GLN A 314 -11.47 -7.62 -4.40
CA GLN A 314 -11.10 -8.72 -5.28
C GLN A 314 -10.37 -9.86 -4.55
N SER A 315 -9.56 -9.54 -3.54
CA SER A 315 -8.82 -10.56 -2.76
C SER A 315 -9.76 -11.54 -2.06
N LEU A 316 -10.95 -11.08 -1.63
CA LEU A 316 -11.97 -11.92 -1.01
C LEU A 316 -12.61 -12.87 -2.04
N ASP A 317 -12.86 -12.40 -3.26
CA ASP A 317 -13.35 -13.24 -4.36
C ASP A 317 -12.30 -14.28 -4.77
N LEU A 318 -11.05 -13.86 -4.93
CA LEU A 318 -9.95 -14.76 -5.27
C LEU A 318 -9.71 -15.81 -4.18
N ALA A 319 -9.75 -15.42 -2.91
CA ALA A 319 -9.59 -16.35 -1.80
C ALA A 319 -10.71 -17.41 -1.80
N ASP A 320 -11.96 -17.00 -1.98
CA ASP A 320 -13.11 -17.92 -2.05
C ASP A 320 -13.04 -18.81 -3.29
N ARG A 321 -12.78 -18.24 -4.46
CA ARG A 321 -12.73 -18.95 -5.73
C ARG A 321 -11.60 -19.97 -5.77
N LEU A 322 -10.42 -19.59 -5.35
CA LEU A 322 -9.23 -20.43 -5.33
C LEU A 322 -9.13 -21.30 -4.07
N GLN A 323 -9.92 -21.00 -3.03
CA GLN A 323 -9.85 -21.67 -1.73
C GLN A 323 -8.42 -21.69 -1.20
N THR A 324 -7.83 -20.49 -1.00
CA THR A 324 -6.44 -20.33 -0.62
C THR A 324 -6.21 -18.97 0.05
N PRO A 325 -5.12 -18.78 0.82
CA PRO A 325 -4.70 -17.46 1.23
C PRO A 325 -4.37 -16.56 0.05
N VAL A 326 -4.83 -15.29 0.10
CA VAL A 326 -4.52 -14.23 -0.86
C VAL A 326 -3.98 -13.01 -0.11
N PHE A 327 -2.86 -12.47 -0.58
CA PHE A 327 -2.22 -11.31 0.02
C PHE A 327 -2.49 -10.05 -0.79
N VAL A 328 -2.83 -8.96 -0.10
CA VAL A 328 -2.79 -7.60 -0.65
C VAL A 328 -1.52 -6.93 -0.12
N MET A 329 -0.58 -6.68 -1.02
CA MET A 329 0.75 -6.19 -0.70
C MET A 329 0.80 -4.67 -0.84
N THR A 330 0.46 -3.96 0.22
CA THR A 330 0.67 -2.52 0.32
C THR A 330 1.95 -2.22 1.09
N ASP A 331 2.22 -0.96 1.34
CA ASP A 331 3.30 -0.52 2.22
C ASP A 331 2.88 0.75 2.99
N LEU A 332 3.72 1.22 3.88
CA LEU A 332 3.47 2.41 4.69
C LEU A 332 3.18 3.65 3.82
N ASP A 333 3.87 3.80 2.68
CA ASP A 333 3.72 4.96 1.80
C ASP A 333 2.31 5.04 1.17
N ILE A 334 1.77 3.91 0.69
CA ILE A 334 0.39 3.87 0.21
C ILE A 334 -0.59 3.89 1.38
N GLY A 335 -0.32 3.09 2.42
CA GLY A 335 -1.26 2.82 3.49
C GLY A 335 -1.59 4.02 4.37
N MET A 336 -0.58 4.82 4.72
CA MET A 336 -0.73 5.89 5.72
C MET A 336 -0.66 7.31 5.15
N ASN A 337 -0.24 7.50 3.90
CA ASN A 337 -0.20 8.81 3.28
C ASN A 337 -1.51 9.09 2.55
N GLN A 338 -2.04 10.30 2.75
CA GLN A 338 -3.18 10.77 1.98
C GLN A 338 -2.75 11.11 0.56
N ARG A 339 -3.51 10.63 -0.41
CA ARG A 339 -3.26 10.85 -1.84
C ARG A 339 -4.55 11.18 -2.57
N LEU A 340 -4.42 11.98 -3.63
CA LEU A 340 -5.49 12.16 -4.59
C LEU A 340 -5.63 10.90 -5.43
N CYS A 341 -6.83 10.39 -5.55
CA CYS A 341 -7.17 9.33 -6.50
C CYS A 341 -8.56 9.59 -7.10
N ASP A 342 -8.91 8.85 -8.14
CA ASP A 342 -10.26 8.91 -8.69
C ASP A 342 -11.28 8.44 -7.64
N PRO A 343 -12.55 8.90 -7.72
CA PRO A 343 -13.58 8.45 -6.81
C PRO A 343 -13.70 6.92 -6.80
N LEU A 344 -13.86 6.36 -5.61
CA LEU A 344 -14.07 4.93 -5.46
C LEU A 344 -15.45 4.57 -6.03
N GLN A 345 -15.46 3.73 -7.05
CA GLN A 345 -16.68 3.30 -7.70
C GLN A 345 -17.00 1.85 -7.34
N TRP A 346 -18.29 1.55 -7.24
CA TRP A 346 -18.78 0.21 -6.98
C TRP A 346 -19.92 -0.13 -7.91
N ASP A 347 -19.92 -1.37 -8.40
CA ASP A 347 -21.06 -1.89 -9.18
C ASP A 347 -22.09 -2.46 -8.21
N ASP A 348 -23.24 -1.82 -8.09
CA ASP A 348 -24.34 -2.28 -7.22
C ASP A 348 -24.92 -3.64 -7.66
N LYS A 349 -24.59 -4.12 -8.85
CA LYS A 349 -24.95 -5.45 -9.34
C LYS A 349 -23.92 -6.51 -8.99
N TYR A 350 -22.81 -6.12 -8.35
CA TYR A 350 -21.77 -7.04 -7.93
C TYR A 350 -22.34 -8.18 -7.12
N GLN A 351 -21.94 -9.39 -7.51
CA GLN A 351 -22.22 -10.61 -6.77
C GLN A 351 -20.92 -11.23 -6.30
N MET A 352 -20.87 -11.56 -5.02
CA MET A 352 -19.70 -12.20 -4.41
C MET A 352 -19.40 -13.55 -5.11
N ASP A 353 -18.19 -13.69 -5.65
CA ASP A 353 -17.73 -14.98 -6.18
C ASP A 353 -17.35 -15.91 -5.03
N ARG A 354 -18.22 -16.86 -4.71
CA ARG A 354 -18.00 -17.84 -3.65
C ARG A 354 -17.23 -19.08 -4.13
N GLY A 355 -16.86 -19.11 -5.42
CA GLY A 355 -16.21 -20.26 -6.05
C GLY A 355 -17.10 -21.51 -6.11
N LYS A 356 -16.47 -22.67 -6.10
CA LYS A 356 -17.15 -23.97 -6.25
C LYS A 356 -17.74 -24.44 -4.91
N VAL A 357 -18.98 -24.06 -4.62
CA VAL A 357 -19.72 -24.50 -3.42
C VAL A 357 -20.86 -25.42 -3.84
N MET A 358 -20.94 -26.61 -3.25
CA MET A 358 -22.11 -27.47 -3.38
C MET A 358 -23.13 -27.10 -2.31
N ASP A 359 -24.33 -26.80 -2.75
CA ASP A 359 -25.51 -26.59 -1.91
C ASP A 359 -26.27 -27.91 -1.65
N PHE A 360 -27.40 -27.82 -0.96
CA PHE A 360 -28.26 -28.94 -0.63
C PHE A 360 -28.72 -29.70 -1.90
N ASP A 361 -29.19 -28.96 -2.92
CA ASP A 361 -29.74 -29.53 -4.15
C ASP A 361 -28.67 -30.24 -4.98
N ALA A 362 -27.48 -29.66 -5.05
CA ALA A 362 -26.33 -30.27 -5.72
C ALA A 362 -25.94 -31.60 -5.05
N LEU A 363 -25.96 -31.68 -3.73
CA LEU A 363 -25.69 -32.91 -2.98
C LEU A 363 -26.80 -33.95 -3.15
N GLU A 364 -28.07 -33.53 -3.23
CA GLU A 364 -29.21 -34.42 -3.48
C GLU A 364 -29.25 -34.96 -4.90
N SER A 365 -28.74 -34.20 -5.89
CA SER A 365 -28.69 -34.62 -7.31
C SER A 365 -27.77 -35.82 -7.58
N GLY A 366 -27.04 -36.31 -6.57
CA GLY A 366 -26.11 -37.43 -6.70
C GLY A 366 -24.77 -37.09 -7.30
N LYS A 367 -24.41 -35.80 -7.41
CA LYS A 367 -23.05 -35.40 -7.79
C LYS A 367 -22.06 -35.94 -6.76
N ASP A 368 -20.98 -36.55 -7.26
CA ASP A 368 -19.91 -37.04 -6.40
C ASP A 368 -19.23 -35.85 -5.67
N PHE A 369 -19.13 -35.95 -4.38
CA PHE A 369 -18.46 -34.96 -3.53
C PHE A 369 -17.17 -35.51 -2.96
N GLY A 370 -16.06 -35.01 -3.48
CA GLY A 370 -14.73 -35.17 -2.89
C GLY A 370 -14.15 -33.81 -2.57
N ARG A 371 -13.88 -33.53 -1.29
CA ARG A 371 -13.38 -32.21 -0.86
C ARG A 371 -12.12 -31.77 -1.60
N TYR A 372 -11.33 -32.72 -2.06
CA TYR A 372 -10.08 -32.48 -2.80
C TYR A 372 -10.08 -33.10 -4.21
N LEU A 373 -11.27 -33.41 -4.73
CA LEU A 373 -11.46 -33.95 -6.08
C LEU A 373 -11.50 -32.79 -7.10
N ASP A 374 -10.56 -32.78 -8.03
CA ASP A 374 -10.56 -31.89 -9.18
C ASP A 374 -11.47 -32.44 -10.27
N VAL A 375 -12.69 -31.91 -10.35
CA VAL A 375 -13.71 -32.38 -11.31
C VAL A 375 -13.51 -31.75 -12.69
N ASP A 376 -13.14 -30.45 -12.69
CA ASP A 376 -13.13 -29.64 -13.92
C ASP A 376 -11.72 -29.52 -14.54
N GLY A 377 -10.73 -30.07 -13.87
CA GLY A 377 -9.35 -30.05 -14.36
C GLY A 377 -8.64 -28.70 -14.20
N ASP A 378 -9.08 -27.83 -13.30
CA ASP A 378 -8.47 -26.53 -12.99
C ASP A 378 -7.72 -26.51 -11.65
N GLY A 379 -7.65 -27.65 -10.95
CA GLY A 379 -7.01 -27.80 -9.65
C GLY A 379 -7.88 -27.37 -8.45
N ILE A 380 -9.07 -26.81 -8.71
CA ILE A 380 -9.95 -26.26 -7.65
C ILE A 380 -11.08 -27.25 -7.36
N PRO A 381 -11.15 -27.82 -6.15
CA PRO A 381 -12.20 -28.75 -5.77
C PRO A 381 -13.48 -28.04 -5.36
N TYR A 382 -14.59 -28.81 -5.29
CA TYR A 382 -15.80 -28.34 -4.65
C TYR A 382 -15.67 -28.38 -3.12
N ARG A 383 -16.35 -27.44 -2.44
CA ARG A 383 -16.49 -27.39 -0.99
C ARG A 383 -17.95 -27.31 -0.56
N THR A 384 -18.21 -27.65 0.67
CA THR A 384 -19.47 -27.43 1.37
C THR A 384 -19.22 -26.58 2.61
N TYR A 385 -20.27 -26.00 3.15
CA TYR A 385 -20.20 -25.36 4.46
C TYR A 385 -20.84 -26.22 5.54
N PRO A 386 -20.44 -26.06 6.81
CA PRO A 386 -21.12 -26.71 7.92
C PRO A 386 -22.64 -26.46 7.91
N GLY A 387 -23.43 -27.51 8.04
CA GLY A 387 -24.89 -27.42 8.02
C GLY A 387 -25.56 -27.37 6.64
N THR A 388 -24.79 -27.44 5.53
CA THR A 388 -25.35 -27.48 4.17
C THR A 388 -26.31 -28.66 3.98
N HIS A 389 -26.00 -29.85 4.53
CA HIS A 389 -26.82 -31.06 4.39
C HIS A 389 -26.72 -31.95 5.65
N PRO A 390 -27.81 -32.60 6.08
CA PRO A 390 -27.79 -33.40 7.31
C PRO A 390 -26.90 -34.63 7.28
N THR A 391 -26.68 -35.23 6.09
CA THR A 391 -25.96 -36.52 5.96
C THR A 391 -24.92 -36.56 4.85
N LYS A 392 -24.91 -35.59 3.93
CA LYS A 392 -24.00 -35.55 2.77
C LYS A 392 -23.06 -34.34 2.84
N GLY A 393 -21.93 -34.39 2.12
CA GLY A 393 -21.00 -33.28 1.98
C GLY A 393 -20.15 -33.01 3.23
N ALA A 394 -20.21 -33.82 4.26
CA ALA A 394 -19.35 -33.69 5.43
C ALA A 394 -17.95 -34.23 5.11
N TYR A 395 -16.93 -33.54 5.62
CA TYR A 395 -15.54 -33.94 5.50
C TYR A 395 -14.74 -33.52 6.73
N PHE A 396 -13.61 -34.16 6.94
CA PHE A 396 -12.69 -33.79 8.00
C PHE A 396 -11.56 -32.91 7.43
N THR A 397 -11.45 -31.68 7.90
CA THR A 397 -10.36 -30.77 7.51
C THR A 397 -9.06 -31.19 8.19
N ARG A 398 -7.98 -31.29 7.41
CA ARG A 398 -6.67 -31.76 7.88
C ARG A 398 -5.52 -30.89 7.35
N GLY A 399 -4.55 -30.67 8.21
CA GLY A 399 -3.21 -30.26 7.80
C GLY A 399 -2.32 -31.42 7.35
N THR A 400 -2.77 -32.68 7.55
CA THR A 400 -2.06 -33.87 7.07
C THR A 400 -2.43 -34.21 5.63
N THR A 401 -1.63 -35.03 4.96
CA THR A 401 -1.91 -35.58 3.61
C THR A 401 -3.20 -36.39 3.60
N LYS A 402 -3.92 -36.32 2.52
CA LYS A 402 -5.26 -36.85 2.33
C LYS A 402 -5.55 -37.21 0.90
N ASP A 403 -6.45 -38.17 0.71
CA ASP A 403 -6.95 -38.49 -0.63
C ASP A 403 -8.01 -37.47 -1.12
N ARG A 404 -8.52 -37.66 -2.32
CA ARG A 404 -9.51 -36.78 -2.97
C ARG A 404 -10.81 -36.64 -2.15
N TYR A 405 -11.09 -37.61 -1.25
CA TYR A 405 -12.27 -37.66 -0.38
C TYR A 405 -11.98 -37.25 1.08
N ALA A 406 -10.87 -36.57 1.32
CA ALA A 406 -10.43 -36.09 2.63
C ALA A 406 -10.06 -37.20 3.63
N ARG A 407 -9.79 -38.42 3.19
CA ARG A 407 -9.31 -39.50 4.06
C ARG A 407 -7.81 -39.36 4.24
N TYR A 408 -7.36 -39.56 5.46
CA TYR A 408 -5.93 -39.55 5.78
C TYR A 408 -5.18 -40.62 4.97
N SER A 409 -4.01 -40.24 4.41
CA SER A 409 -3.09 -41.13 3.71
C SER A 409 -1.69 -40.57 3.75
N GLU A 410 -0.69 -41.44 3.97
CA GLU A 410 0.75 -41.14 3.83
C GLU A 410 1.36 -41.86 2.62
N GLU A 411 0.55 -42.38 1.71
CA GLU A 411 1.03 -43.01 0.50
C GLU A 411 1.61 -42.00 -0.47
N GLY A 412 2.83 -42.26 -0.98
CA GLY A 412 3.54 -41.37 -1.89
C GLY A 412 2.73 -40.91 -3.10
N PRO A 413 2.03 -41.79 -3.84
CA PRO A 413 1.19 -41.37 -4.98
C PRO A 413 0.06 -40.42 -4.59
N VAL A 414 -0.55 -40.59 -3.42
CA VAL A 414 -1.61 -39.70 -2.91
C VAL A 414 -1.04 -38.32 -2.61
N TYR A 415 0.14 -38.26 -1.98
CA TYR A 415 0.84 -37.00 -1.75
C TYR A 415 1.16 -36.26 -3.04
N VAL A 416 1.73 -36.96 -4.03
CA VAL A 416 2.03 -36.39 -5.35
C VAL A 416 0.78 -35.84 -6.02
N ASP A 417 -0.35 -36.56 -6.01
CA ASP A 417 -1.63 -36.10 -6.56
C ASP A 417 -2.09 -34.77 -5.93
N ASN A 418 -2.00 -34.64 -4.61
CA ASN A 418 -2.31 -33.39 -3.89
C ASN A 418 -1.40 -32.23 -4.34
N MET A 419 -0.08 -32.45 -4.36
CA MET A 419 0.88 -31.40 -4.68
C MET A 419 0.74 -30.94 -6.14
N GLN A 420 0.54 -31.86 -7.08
CA GLN A 420 0.32 -31.51 -8.49
C GLN A 420 -1.00 -30.76 -8.70
N ARG A 421 -2.05 -31.14 -7.98
CA ARG A 421 -3.33 -30.42 -8.04
C ARG A 421 -3.22 -29.01 -7.46
N LEU A 422 -2.51 -28.80 -6.34
CA LEU A 422 -2.25 -27.48 -5.76
C LEU A 422 -1.42 -26.61 -6.73
N LEU A 423 -0.42 -27.19 -7.39
CA LEU A 423 0.35 -26.48 -8.41
C LEU A 423 -0.54 -26.07 -9.59
N LYS A 424 -1.41 -26.96 -10.05
CA LYS A 424 -2.38 -26.68 -11.12
C LYS A 424 -3.35 -25.55 -10.75
N LYS A 425 -3.84 -25.54 -9.51
CA LYS A 425 -4.66 -24.43 -8.98
C LYS A 425 -3.91 -23.10 -9.03
N PHE A 426 -2.62 -23.11 -8.71
CA PHE A 426 -1.77 -21.91 -8.79
C PHE A 426 -1.58 -21.45 -10.26
N GLU A 427 -1.44 -22.38 -11.22
CA GLU A 427 -1.44 -22.04 -12.65
C GLU A 427 -2.78 -21.44 -13.11
N THR A 428 -3.91 -21.96 -12.59
CA THR A 428 -5.23 -21.38 -12.85
C THR A 428 -5.32 -19.93 -12.33
N ALA A 429 -4.69 -19.63 -11.21
CA ALA A 429 -4.68 -18.28 -10.63
C ALA A 429 -4.04 -17.22 -11.55
N LYS A 430 -3.12 -17.58 -12.44
CA LYS A 430 -2.50 -16.66 -13.43
C LYS A 430 -3.52 -15.89 -14.27
N ARG A 431 -4.67 -16.52 -14.55
CA ARG A 431 -5.74 -15.94 -15.38
C ARG A 431 -6.75 -15.14 -14.56
N LEU A 432 -6.63 -15.15 -13.24
CA LEU A 432 -7.59 -14.54 -12.32
C LEU A 432 -7.03 -13.31 -11.59
N VAL A 433 -5.71 -13.21 -11.48
CA VAL A 433 -5.04 -12.04 -10.91
C VAL A 433 -5.15 -10.84 -11.85
N PRO A 434 -5.07 -9.59 -11.34
CA PRO A 434 -5.10 -8.40 -12.17
C PRO A 434 -3.98 -8.41 -13.22
N VAL A 435 -4.35 -8.16 -14.47
CA VAL A 435 -3.41 -8.06 -15.60
C VAL A 435 -2.45 -6.89 -15.39
N ALA A 436 -1.18 -7.06 -15.74
CA ALA A 436 -0.17 -6.00 -15.69
C ALA A 436 -0.51 -4.87 -16.68
N ILE A 437 -0.08 -3.65 -16.38
CA ILE A 437 -0.37 -2.46 -17.20
C ILE A 437 0.91 -2.02 -17.92
N ALA A 438 0.87 -2.05 -19.25
CA ALA A 438 1.96 -1.60 -20.10
C ALA A 438 1.85 -0.11 -20.44
N ARG A 439 3.00 0.57 -20.48
CA ARG A 439 3.18 1.89 -21.09
C ARG A 439 4.30 1.79 -22.11
N PRO A 440 3.98 1.70 -23.41
CA PRO A 440 4.98 1.63 -24.45
C PRO A 440 5.73 2.96 -24.59
N ALA A 441 7.00 2.89 -24.98
CA ALA A 441 7.81 4.03 -25.34
C ALA A 441 7.32 4.69 -26.64
N LYS A 442 7.73 5.92 -26.89
CA LYS A 442 7.39 6.65 -28.13
C LYS A 442 8.00 6.04 -29.40
N GLN A 443 9.11 5.36 -29.26
CA GLN A 443 9.81 4.67 -30.33
C GLN A 443 10.14 3.24 -29.88
N PRO A 444 10.20 2.28 -30.82
CA PRO A 444 10.55 0.90 -30.49
C PRO A 444 11.88 0.82 -29.73
N THR A 445 11.90 0.02 -28.68
CA THR A 445 13.06 -0.16 -27.82
C THR A 445 13.21 -1.63 -27.41
N LYS A 446 14.41 -2.03 -26.99
CA LYS A 446 14.70 -3.30 -26.32
C LYS A 446 15.03 -3.11 -24.83
N VAL A 447 14.74 -1.91 -24.31
CA VAL A 447 14.93 -1.57 -22.91
C VAL A 447 13.57 -1.47 -22.24
N GLY A 448 13.33 -2.31 -21.23
CA GLY A 448 12.13 -2.32 -20.43
C GLY A 448 12.38 -1.86 -19.00
N VAL A 449 11.34 -1.40 -18.31
CA VAL A 449 11.31 -1.21 -16.85
C VAL A 449 10.10 -1.89 -16.25
N LEU A 450 10.31 -2.66 -15.19
CA LEU A 450 9.28 -3.37 -14.45
C LEU A 450 9.22 -2.84 -13.01
N TYR A 451 8.01 -2.56 -12.52
CA TYR A 451 7.77 -2.00 -11.20
C TYR A 451 6.40 -2.38 -10.65
N TYR A 452 6.14 -2.11 -9.37
CA TYR A 452 4.87 -2.39 -8.71
C TYR A 452 4.66 -1.48 -7.48
N GLY A 453 3.42 -1.47 -6.98
CA GLY A 453 3.08 -0.82 -5.72
C GLY A 453 3.43 0.66 -5.66
N SER A 454 3.91 1.12 -4.52
CA SER A 454 4.24 2.53 -4.24
C SER A 454 5.36 3.11 -5.11
N THR A 455 6.02 2.31 -5.94
CA THR A 455 6.97 2.80 -6.95
C THR A 455 6.26 3.55 -8.09
N ALA A 456 4.99 3.26 -8.35
CA ALA A 456 4.26 3.75 -9.52
C ALA A 456 4.17 5.29 -9.63
N PRO A 457 3.85 6.05 -8.57
CA PRO A 457 3.78 7.51 -8.69
C PRO A 457 5.12 8.16 -9.08
N ALA A 458 6.23 7.64 -8.57
CA ALA A 458 7.57 8.11 -8.94
C ALA A 458 7.96 7.67 -10.36
N MET A 459 7.54 6.47 -10.76
CA MET A 459 7.81 5.94 -12.10
C MET A 459 7.09 6.74 -13.17
N THR A 460 5.86 7.18 -12.94
CA THR A 460 5.12 8.04 -13.88
C THR A 460 5.92 9.31 -14.23
N GLU A 461 6.46 9.99 -13.23
CA GLU A 461 7.29 11.18 -13.42
C GLU A 461 8.64 10.84 -14.08
N ALA A 462 9.24 9.69 -13.74
CA ALA A 462 10.50 9.25 -14.35
C ALA A 462 10.33 8.94 -15.84
N LEU A 463 9.25 8.26 -16.22
CA LEU A 463 8.95 7.95 -17.62
C LEU A 463 8.70 9.22 -18.45
N ASP A 464 8.00 10.22 -17.89
CA ASP A 464 7.81 11.51 -18.54
C ASP A 464 9.16 12.25 -18.75
N ALA A 465 10.06 12.12 -17.78
CA ALA A 465 11.39 12.70 -17.91
C ALA A 465 12.26 11.95 -18.94
N PHE A 466 12.17 10.63 -19.03
CA PHE A 466 12.83 9.85 -20.09
C PHE A 466 12.32 10.25 -21.46
N ASP A 467 11.01 10.35 -21.62
CA ASP A 467 10.39 10.84 -22.86
C ASP A 467 10.87 12.22 -23.26
N ALA A 468 11.01 13.15 -22.31
CA ALA A 468 11.50 14.51 -22.55
C ALA A 468 12.99 14.54 -22.95
N GLN A 469 13.77 13.57 -22.48
CA GLN A 469 15.20 13.41 -22.81
C GLN A 469 15.44 12.54 -24.05
N GLY A 470 14.39 12.03 -24.71
CA GLY A 470 14.50 11.14 -25.87
C GLY A 470 15.00 9.74 -25.54
N MET A 471 14.93 9.32 -24.27
CA MET A 471 15.24 7.98 -23.84
C MET A 471 13.98 7.11 -23.95
N ASN A 472 14.01 6.14 -24.86
CA ASN A 472 12.88 5.24 -25.06
C ASN A 472 13.00 4.03 -24.13
N VAL A 473 12.01 3.87 -23.23
CA VAL A 473 11.92 2.78 -22.27
C VAL A 473 10.47 2.31 -22.22
N ASP A 474 10.23 1.05 -22.55
CA ASP A 474 8.92 0.42 -22.33
C ASP A 474 8.74 0.14 -20.84
N ALA A 475 7.55 0.35 -20.33
CA ALA A 475 7.27 0.12 -18.92
C ALA A 475 6.15 -0.87 -18.72
N LEU A 476 6.29 -1.76 -17.73
CA LEU A 476 5.27 -2.69 -17.29
C LEU A 476 5.08 -2.60 -15.78
N ARG A 477 3.85 -2.27 -15.37
CA ARG A 477 3.46 -2.29 -13.96
C ARG A 477 2.81 -3.62 -13.60
N VAL A 478 3.49 -4.40 -12.79
CA VAL A 478 2.97 -5.66 -12.25
C VAL A 478 1.91 -5.37 -11.20
N ARG A 479 0.77 -6.05 -11.30
CA ARG A 479 -0.38 -5.88 -10.40
C ARG A 479 -0.74 -7.14 -9.62
N GLY A 480 -0.27 -8.29 -10.06
CA GLY A 480 -0.55 -9.57 -9.43
C GLY A 480 0.57 -10.60 -9.59
N PHE A 481 0.54 -11.59 -8.72
CA PHE A 481 1.34 -12.79 -8.76
C PHE A 481 0.43 -13.99 -8.40
N PRO A 482 0.51 -15.14 -9.11
CA PRO A 482 1.50 -15.51 -10.13
C PRO A 482 1.45 -14.63 -11.39
N PHE A 483 2.61 -14.50 -12.06
CA PHE A 483 2.74 -13.63 -13.23
C PHE A 483 1.91 -14.15 -14.41
N GLY A 484 1.13 -13.26 -15.04
CA GLY A 484 0.40 -13.52 -16.27
C GLY A 484 1.32 -13.66 -17.49
N GLU A 485 0.74 -14.07 -18.63
CA GLU A 485 1.46 -14.24 -19.89
C GLU A 485 2.08 -12.91 -20.35
N GLU A 486 1.41 -11.79 -20.13
CA GLU A 486 1.87 -10.45 -20.50
C GLU A 486 3.19 -10.03 -19.82
N VAL A 487 3.45 -10.55 -18.62
CA VAL A 487 4.74 -10.31 -17.92
C VAL A 487 5.85 -11.11 -18.59
N VAL A 488 5.58 -12.36 -18.95
CA VAL A 488 6.55 -13.24 -19.63
C VAL A 488 6.87 -12.68 -21.02
N GLU A 489 5.85 -12.32 -21.81
CA GLU A 489 6.02 -11.72 -23.15
C GLU A 489 6.85 -10.42 -23.06
N PHE A 490 6.55 -9.54 -22.11
CA PHE A 490 7.33 -8.32 -21.90
C PHE A 490 8.80 -8.63 -21.61
N LEU A 491 9.07 -9.63 -20.77
CA LEU A 491 10.44 -10.03 -20.44
C LEU A 491 11.17 -10.66 -21.62
N GLU A 492 10.48 -11.40 -22.49
CA GLU A 492 11.05 -12.01 -23.68
C GLU A 492 11.37 -10.98 -24.77
N ASP A 493 10.50 -9.99 -24.96
CA ASP A 493 10.63 -8.94 -25.97
C ASP A 493 11.79 -7.98 -25.73
N HIS A 494 12.28 -7.87 -24.49
CA HIS A 494 13.34 -6.95 -24.12
C HIS A 494 14.68 -7.65 -23.87
N GLU A 495 15.75 -6.98 -24.25
CA GLU A 495 17.14 -7.44 -24.00
C GLU A 495 17.61 -7.04 -22.59
N GLN A 496 17.10 -5.92 -22.08
CA GLN A 496 17.45 -5.36 -20.77
C GLN A 496 16.18 -4.89 -20.08
N VAL A 497 15.92 -5.39 -18.87
CA VAL A 497 14.77 -4.98 -18.07
C VAL A 497 15.24 -4.49 -16.71
N PHE A 498 15.08 -3.18 -16.48
CA PHE A 498 15.26 -2.60 -15.17
C PHE A 498 14.12 -3.01 -14.26
N VAL A 499 14.41 -3.61 -13.11
CA VAL A 499 13.40 -3.95 -12.11
C VAL A 499 13.61 -3.06 -10.90
N VAL A 500 12.56 -2.36 -10.46
CA VAL A 500 12.65 -1.29 -9.45
C VAL A 500 11.94 -1.69 -8.14
N PRO A 501 12.52 -2.60 -7.32
CA PRO A 501 11.99 -2.93 -6.02
C PRO A 501 12.47 -1.95 -4.94
N GLN A 502 11.66 -1.81 -3.89
CA GLN A 502 12.04 -1.05 -2.71
C GLN A 502 12.56 -1.98 -1.60
N ASN A 503 13.61 -2.75 -1.92
CA ASN A 503 14.32 -3.63 -0.99
C ASN A 503 15.78 -3.85 -1.44
N ARG A 504 16.64 -4.31 -0.51
CA ARG A 504 18.08 -4.53 -0.74
C ARG A 504 18.36 -5.78 -1.59
N ASP A 505 17.57 -6.84 -1.39
CA ASP A 505 17.94 -8.18 -1.84
C ASP A 505 17.28 -8.57 -3.18
N ALA A 506 16.84 -7.58 -3.97
CA ALA A 506 16.28 -7.79 -5.30
C ALA A 506 15.20 -8.90 -5.31
N GLN A 507 14.24 -8.85 -4.37
CA GLN A 507 13.28 -9.94 -4.18
C GLN A 507 12.39 -10.16 -5.39
N SER A 508 11.92 -9.11 -6.07
CA SER A 508 11.12 -9.25 -7.28
C SER A 508 11.91 -9.77 -8.48
N PRO A 509 13.15 -9.35 -8.78
CA PRO A 509 14.00 -10.03 -9.75
C PRO A 509 14.17 -11.53 -9.47
N SER A 510 14.44 -11.89 -8.22
CA SER A 510 14.59 -13.29 -7.81
C SER A 510 13.29 -14.10 -8.01
N LEU A 511 12.15 -13.51 -7.65
CA LEU A 511 10.83 -14.13 -7.86
C LEU A 511 10.53 -14.32 -9.35
N ILE A 512 10.86 -13.34 -10.19
CA ILE A 512 10.71 -13.41 -11.65
C ILE A 512 11.56 -14.56 -12.22
N MET A 513 12.83 -14.65 -11.84
CA MET A 513 13.70 -15.75 -12.30
C MET A 513 13.14 -17.12 -11.93
N ASN A 514 12.64 -17.27 -10.70
CA ASN A 514 12.12 -18.55 -10.22
C ASN A 514 10.80 -18.97 -10.90
N GLU A 515 9.92 -18.00 -11.18
CA GLU A 515 8.54 -18.31 -11.57
C GLU A 515 8.26 -18.09 -13.07
N ALA A 516 9.01 -17.23 -13.74
CA ALA A 516 8.90 -17.00 -15.19
C ALA A 516 9.98 -17.72 -16.03
N ALA A 517 10.93 -18.41 -15.38
CA ALA A 517 12.03 -19.13 -16.03
C ALA A 517 12.86 -18.26 -17.01
N ILE A 518 13.06 -17.00 -16.68
CA ILE A 518 13.77 -16.00 -17.50
C ILE A 518 15.25 -15.96 -17.12
N ASP A 519 16.10 -15.74 -18.13
CA ASP A 519 17.53 -15.49 -17.89
C ASP A 519 17.74 -14.24 -17.03
N GLY A 520 18.27 -14.44 -15.83
CA GLY A 520 18.53 -13.39 -14.86
C GLY A 520 19.52 -12.33 -15.34
N SER A 521 20.34 -12.60 -16.35
CA SER A 521 21.28 -11.64 -16.93
C SER A 521 20.59 -10.43 -17.58
N LYS A 522 19.33 -10.58 -18.00
CA LYS A 522 18.50 -9.51 -18.54
C LYS A 522 17.98 -8.55 -17.47
N LEU A 523 17.88 -8.99 -16.21
CA LEU A 523 17.24 -8.25 -15.11
C LEU A 523 18.26 -7.38 -14.39
N ILE A 524 18.06 -6.08 -14.47
CA ILE A 524 18.94 -5.08 -13.86
C ILE A 524 18.23 -4.43 -12.67
N PRO A 525 18.57 -4.79 -11.43
CA PRO A 525 17.88 -4.24 -10.26
C PRO A 525 18.27 -2.79 -9.99
N ILE A 526 17.25 -1.98 -9.68
CA ILE A 526 17.35 -0.61 -9.18
C ILE A 526 16.86 -0.63 -7.73
N LEU A 527 17.77 -0.73 -6.78
CA LEU A 527 17.46 -1.02 -5.39
C LEU A 527 17.32 0.26 -4.56
N HIS A 528 16.15 0.48 -3.98
CA HIS A 528 15.88 1.56 -3.04
C HIS A 528 15.46 0.99 -1.68
N TYR A 529 16.14 1.35 -0.58
CA TYR A 529 15.88 0.77 0.74
C TYR A 529 16.32 1.64 1.93
N ASP A 530 16.26 2.97 1.78
CA ASP A 530 16.61 3.90 2.85
C ASP A 530 15.45 4.20 3.82
N GLY A 531 14.28 3.58 3.56
CA GLY A 531 13.06 3.75 4.37
C GLY A 531 12.24 4.97 4.01
N THR A 532 12.64 5.77 3.03
CA THR A 532 11.84 6.87 2.48
C THR A 532 11.10 6.41 1.20
N PRO A 533 9.98 7.04 0.83
CA PRO A 533 9.35 6.78 -0.46
C PRO A 533 10.33 7.05 -1.61
N ILE A 534 10.37 6.13 -2.59
CA ILE A 534 11.23 6.26 -3.77
C ILE A 534 10.86 7.52 -4.57
N THR A 535 11.86 8.16 -5.18
CA THR A 535 11.65 9.39 -5.97
C THR A 535 11.95 9.18 -7.44
N ALA A 536 11.30 9.97 -8.31
CA ALA A 536 11.60 9.98 -9.74
C ALA A 536 13.06 10.35 -10.02
N ARG A 537 13.63 11.29 -9.26
CA ARG A 537 15.04 11.69 -9.37
C ARG A 537 15.99 10.51 -9.14
N PHE A 538 15.70 9.66 -8.15
CA PHE A 538 16.47 8.45 -7.89
C PHE A 538 16.39 7.49 -9.08
N ILE A 539 15.18 7.17 -9.55
CA ILE A 539 14.97 6.25 -10.67
C ILE A 539 15.68 6.72 -11.92
N ILE A 540 15.53 8.00 -12.27
CA ILE A 540 16.14 8.61 -13.46
C ILE A 540 17.66 8.49 -13.39
N ARG A 541 18.26 8.89 -12.27
CA ARG A 541 19.71 8.82 -12.08
C ARG A 541 20.24 7.40 -12.23
N GLU A 542 19.68 6.46 -11.48
CA GLU A 542 20.16 5.07 -11.45
C GLU A 542 20.02 4.38 -12.83
N ILE A 543 18.92 4.60 -13.53
CA ILE A 543 18.71 4.02 -14.85
C ILE A 543 19.65 4.67 -15.86
N ALA A 544 19.78 6.01 -15.87
CA ALA A 544 20.65 6.72 -16.80
C ALA A 544 22.13 6.31 -16.63
N GLU A 545 22.60 6.18 -15.39
CA GLU A 545 23.97 5.71 -15.09
C GLU A 545 24.20 4.29 -15.61
N LYS A 546 23.27 3.38 -15.40
CA LYS A 546 23.40 1.98 -15.87
C LYS A 546 23.32 1.88 -17.39
N VAL A 547 22.45 2.64 -18.04
CA VAL A 547 22.38 2.71 -19.51
C VAL A 547 23.68 3.26 -20.10
N ALA A 548 24.30 4.27 -19.47
CA ALA A 548 25.59 4.81 -19.90
C ALA A 548 26.71 3.77 -19.79
N ILE A 549 26.78 3.03 -18.69
CA ILE A 549 27.77 1.96 -18.49
C ILE A 549 27.60 0.85 -19.53
N LEU A 550 26.36 0.42 -19.81
CA LEU A 550 26.07 -0.63 -20.78
C LEU A 550 26.45 -0.24 -22.22
N LYS A 551 26.31 1.03 -22.59
CA LYS A 551 26.75 1.54 -23.88
C LYS A 551 28.29 1.61 -24.04
N VAL A 552 29.01 1.74 -22.93
CA VAL A 552 30.48 1.84 -22.91
C VAL A 552 31.17 0.47 -22.84
N THR A 553 30.46 -0.54 -22.30
CA THR A 553 31.01 -1.90 -22.16
C THR A 553 30.43 -2.78 -23.27
N PRO A 554 31.16 -3.02 -24.38
CA PRO A 554 30.68 -3.99 -25.38
C PRO A 554 30.54 -5.35 -24.71
N ILE A 555 29.38 -5.97 -24.87
CA ILE A 555 29.10 -7.33 -24.41
C ILE A 555 30.22 -8.23 -24.95
N ARG A 556 31.15 -8.67 -24.11
CA ARG A 556 32.07 -9.76 -24.46
C ARG A 556 31.18 -10.97 -24.70
N LYS A 557 30.94 -11.31 -25.98
CA LYS A 557 30.42 -12.63 -26.33
C LYS A 557 31.37 -13.65 -25.70
N VAL A 558 30.89 -14.35 -24.69
CA VAL A 558 31.53 -15.56 -24.22
C VAL A 558 31.38 -16.52 -25.40
N ALA A 559 32.45 -16.70 -26.15
CA ALA A 559 32.52 -17.76 -27.13
C ALA A 559 32.44 -19.10 -26.38
N ASN A 560 31.49 -19.92 -26.79
CA ASN A 560 31.33 -21.30 -26.32
C ASN A 560 32.61 -22.12 -26.54
#